data_8071d9577002274468c553fdba5f48a6
#
_entry.id   8071d9577002274468c553fdba5f48a6
#
_cell.length_a   1.000
_cell.length_b   1.000
_cell.length_c   1.000
_cell.angle_alpha   90.00
_cell.angle_beta   90.00
_cell.angle_gamma   90.00
#
_symmetry.space_group_name_H-M   'P 1'
#
loop_
_entity.id
_entity.type
_entity.pdbx_description
1 polymer ?
#
loop_
_entity_poly.entity_id
_entity_poly.type
_entity_poly.pdbx_seq_one_letter_code
_entity_poly.pdbx_strand_id
1 'polypeptide(L)'
;MNTELIEQNVHRLLGAMTGAATTAMVAVGDQLGLYRALADGGPATQDELAARTGTAARYLREWLSQQAAAGFLAYREGDGRYVLPAEAAAVLADEASPAFLAGGATITRGWFAGIDRLAGAFRSGAGIPWHEQDPAVFEGTERFFRPGYTASLTTEWVPALPGVADRLAAGGRIADVGCGHGVAAILLARAYPQASVHGYDFHDRSIQVARQQAGQAGLGGRIQFETLDATSYPADGFDLICLLDTLHDLGDPAAALAHARKALAPDGAVLVVEPNAADDYAANLASPLAALSYAASTFQCTPAALAQPGGVALGAQAGPAAIRQLADDAGFSRFRQVTQTPVNVVLELRP
;
A
#
# COMPACT_ATOMS: atom_id res chain seq x y z
N MET A 1 33.72 16.56 -22.28
CA MET A 1 32.82 15.67 -21.51
C MET A 1 33.61 14.44 -21.07
N ASN A 2 33.34 13.91 -19.89
CA ASN A 2 33.99 12.69 -19.39
C ASN A 2 33.25 11.46 -19.94
N THR A 3 33.93 10.69 -20.82
CA THR A 3 33.36 9.50 -21.49
C THR A 3 32.94 8.43 -20.50
N GLU A 4 33.71 8.22 -19.43
CA GLU A 4 33.39 7.23 -18.39
C GLU A 4 32.08 7.57 -17.66
N LEU A 5 31.85 8.85 -17.34
CA LEU A 5 30.58 9.30 -16.73
C LEU A 5 29.40 9.15 -17.71
N ILE A 6 29.64 9.30 -19.01
CA ILE A 6 28.60 9.06 -20.02
C ILE A 6 28.20 7.57 -20.01
N GLU A 7 29.18 6.68 -20.05
CA GLU A 7 28.94 5.22 -20.02
C GLU A 7 28.22 4.79 -18.73
N GLN A 8 28.62 5.31 -17.58
CA GLN A 8 27.93 5.07 -16.31
C GLN A 8 26.46 5.49 -16.35
N ASN A 9 26.14 6.65 -16.93
CA ASN A 9 24.76 7.11 -17.07
C ASN A 9 23.97 6.28 -18.08
N VAL A 10 24.59 5.80 -19.17
CA VAL A 10 23.96 4.84 -20.11
C VAL A 10 23.59 3.55 -19.38
N HIS A 11 24.52 2.95 -18.62
CA HIS A 11 24.25 1.74 -17.86
C HIS A 11 23.16 1.94 -16.81
N ARG A 12 23.15 3.09 -16.12
CA ARG A 12 22.10 3.42 -15.14
C ARG A 12 20.73 3.51 -15.80
N LEU A 13 20.62 4.17 -16.96
CA LEU A 13 19.35 4.28 -17.68
C LEU A 13 18.90 2.92 -18.24
N LEU A 14 19.81 2.12 -18.79
CA LEU A 14 19.49 0.76 -19.25
C LEU A 14 19.00 -0.13 -18.11
N GLY A 15 19.61 -0.03 -16.92
CA GLY A 15 19.13 -0.71 -15.72
C GLY A 15 17.71 -0.30 -15.33
N ALA A 16 17.41 0.99 -15.35
CA ALA A 16 16.07 1.51 -15.08
C ALA A 16 15.05 1.02 -16.12
N MET A 17 15.38 1.03 -17.40
CA MET A 17 14.52 0.49 -18.47
C MET A 17 14.27 -1.01 -18.30
N THR A 18 15.31 -1.78 -17.94
CA THR A 18 15.20 -3.21 -17.66
C THR A 18 14.27 -3.46 -16.48
N GLY A 19 14.42 -2.71 -15.38
CA GLY A 19 13.52 -2.79 -14.22
C GLY A 19 12.07 -2.48 -14.58
N ALA A 20 11.84 -1.40 -15.34
CA ALA A 20 10.51 -1.02 -15.80
C ALA A 20 9.86 -2.10 -16.67
N ALA A 21 10.60 -2.64 -17.65
CA ALA A 21 10.12 -3.73 -18.51
C ALA A 21 9.83 -5.00 -17.70
N THR A 22 10.71 -5.34 -16.75
CA THR A 22 10.52 -6.51 -15.88
C THR A 22 9.27 -6.34 -15.02
N THR A 23 9.05 -5.17 -14.42
CA THR A 23 7.84 -4.88 -13.62
C THR A 23 6.57 -5.01 -14.47
N ALA A 24 6.61 -4.53 -15.72
CA ALA A 24 5.48 -4.71 -16.65
C ALA A 24 5.20 -6.19 -16.94
N MET A 25 6.25 -7.02 -17.12
CA MET A 25 6.10 -8.46 -17.31
C MET A 25 5.63 -9.17 -16.04
N VAL A 26 6.02 -8.70 -14.85
CA VAL A 26 5.44 -9.18 -13.58
C VAL A 26 3.94 -8.89 -13.54
N ALA A 27 3.51 -7.67 -13.89
CA ALA A 27 2.08 -7.33 -13.92
C ALA A 27 1.29 -8.22 -14.91
N VAL A 28 1.85 -8.53 -16.07
CA VAL A 28 1.23 -9.46 -17.04
C VAL A 28 1.13 -10.87 -16.46
N GLY A 29 2.19 -11.37 -15.83
CA GLY A 29 2.21 -12.71 -15.22
C GLY A 29 1.22 -12.85 -14.07
N ASP A 30 1.11 -11.84 -13.23
CA ASP A 30 0.16 -11.76 -12.13
C ASP A 30 -1.30 -11.71 -12.65
N GLN A 31 -1.58 -10.80 -13.58
CA GLN A 31 -2.92 -10.65 -14.18
C GLN A 31 -3.43 -11.93 -14.86
N LEU A 32 -2.55 -12.70 -15.48
CA LEU A 32 -2.87 -13.96 -16.15
C LEU A 32 -2.76 -15.18 -15.25
N GLY A 33 -2.37 -15.01 -13.98
CA GLY A 33 -2.22 -16.10 -13.01
C GLY A 33 -1.05 -17.05 -13.33
N LEU A 34 -0.05 -16.62 -14.10
CA LEU A 34 1.03 -17.49 -14.58
C LEU A 34 1.93 -17.97 -13.45
N TYR A 35 2.23 -17.11 -12.47
CA TYR A 35 3.01 -17.50 -11.30
C TYR A 35 2.28 -18.52 -10.44
N ARG A 36 0.97 -18.31 -10.22
CA ARG A 36 0.14 -19.26 -9.48
C ARG A 36 0.06 -20.61 -10.20
N ALA A 37 -0.13 -20.61 -11.53
CA ALA A 37 -0.16 -21.84 -12.31
C ALA A 37 1.17 -22.61 -12.28
N LEU A 38 2.32 -21.91 -12.14
CA LEU A 38 3.63 -22.53 -11.94
C LEU A 38 3.81 -23.02 -10.50
N ALA A 39 3.34 -22.27 -9.49
CA ALA A 39 3.42 -22.66 -8.09
C ALA A 39 2.60 -23.93 -7.83
N ASP A 40 1.35 -23.96 -8.28
CA ASP A 40 0.42 -25.07 -8.04
C ASP A 40 0.72 -26.29 -8.90
N GLY A 41 1.07 -26.07 -10.17
CA GLY A 41 1.24 -27.14 -11.15
C GLY A 41 2.71 -27.62 -11.33
N GLY A 42 3.65 -26.98 -10.63
CA GLY A 42 5.08 -27.27 -10.76
C GLY A 42 5.69 -26.88 -12.11
N PRO A 43 6.95 -27.30 -12.37
CA PRO A 43 7.70 -26.93 -13.56
C PRO A 43 6.95 -27.20 -14.86
N ALA A 44 7.08 -26.29 -15.84
CA ALA A 44 6.35 -26.39 -17.10
C ALA A 44 7.20 -25.91 -18.30
N THR A 45 6.95 -26.52 -19.45
CA THR A 45 7.28 -25.93 -20.76
C THR A 45 6.26 -24.83 -21.10
N GLN A 46 6.55 -24.06 -22.14
CA GLN A 46 5.61 -23.05 -22.66
C GLN A 46 4.24 -23.66 -23.05
N ASP A 47 4.24 -24.85 -23.65
CA ASP A 47 3.03 -25.53 -24.12
C ASP A 47 2.21 -26.08 -22.94
N GLU A 48 2.87 -26.65 -21.93
CA GLU A 48 2.25 -27.12 -20.70
C GLU A 48 1.62 -25.95 -19.92
N LEU A 49 2.32 -24.81 -19.80
CA LEU A 49 1.78 -23.61 -19.13
C LEU A 49 0.62 -23.01 -19.93
N ALA A 50 0.72 -22.98 -21.27
CA ALA A 50 -0.37 -22.55 -22.13
C ALA A 50 -1.66 -23.38 -21.91
N ALA A 51 -1.50 -24.69 -21.82
CA ALA A 51 -2.63 -25.58 -21.54
C ALA A 51 -3.25 -25.36 -20.14
N ARG A 52 -2.42 -25.05 -19.13
CA ARG A 52 -2.90 -24.79 -17.75
C ARG A 52 -3.66 -23.45 -17.63
N THR A 53 -3.24 -22.45 -18.39
CA THR A 53 -3.72 -21.05 -18.22
C THR A 53 -4.65 -20.57 -19.33
N GLY A 54 -4.82 -21.34 -20.38
CA GLY A 54 -5.60 -20.93 -21.55
C GLY A 54 -4.96 -19.80 -22.36
N THR A 55 -3.64 -19.61 -22.24
CA THR A 55 -2.90 -18.55 -22.91
C THR A 55 -2.14 -19.08 -24.14
N ALA A 56 -1.66 -18.18 -25.02
CA ALA A 56 -0.95 -18.58 -26.24
C ALA A 56 0.52 -18.91 -25.96
N ALA A 57 0.96 -20.12 -26.32
CA ALA A 57 2.32 -20.61 -26.09
C ALA A 57 3.42 -19.70 -26.66
N ARG A 58 3.15 -19.04 -27.81
CA ARG A 58 4.13 -18.14 -28.43
C ARG A 58 4.46 -16.92 -27.54
N TYR A 59 3.47 -16.36 -26.85
CA TYR A 59 3.68 -15.26 -25.91
C TYR A 59 4.34 -15.78 -24.63
N LEU A 60 3.93 -16.96 -24.15
CA LEU A 60 4.55 -17.58 -22.96
C LEU A 60 6.03 -17.87 -23.16
N ARG A 61 6.47 -18.24 -24.37
CA ARG A 61 7.90 -18.42 -24.64
C ARG A 61 8.68 -17.15 -24.32
N GLU A 62 8.24 -15.99 -24.77
CA GLU A 62 8.91 -14.72 -24.51
C GLU A 62 8.84 -14.35 -23.02
N TRP A 63 7.64 -14.50 -22.41
CA TRP A 63 7.45 -14.18 -20.99
C TRP A 63 8.31 -15.06 -20.07
N LEU A 64 8.32 -16.38 -20.28
CA LEU A 64 9.13 -17.32 -19.53
C LEU A 64 10.63 -17.02 -19.67
N SER A 65 11.08 -16.73 -20.90
CA SER A 65 12.48 -16.37 -21.18
C SER A 65 12.86 -15.07 -20.46
N GLN A 66 12.00 -14.04 -20.53
CA GLN A 66 12.24 -12.77 -19.86
C GLN A 66 12.27 -12.93 -18.34
N GLN A 67 11.33 -13.68 -17.75
CA GLN A 67 11.30 -13.94 -16.32
C GLN A 67 12.51 -14.75 -15.83
N ALA A 68 13.00 -15.69 -16.63
CA ALA A 68 14.23 -16.43 -16.33
C ALA A 68 15.46 -15.52 -16.43
N ALA A 69 15.53 -14.66 -17.46
CA ALA A 69 16.62 -13.68 -17.61
C ALA A 69 16.60 -12.64 -16.46
N ALA A 70 15.43 -12.31 -15.91
CA ALA A 70 15.25 -11.43 -14.75
C ALA A 70 15.53 -12.15 -13.40
N GLY A 71 15.74 -13.47 -13.40
CA GLY A 71 16.07 -14.25 -12.21
C GLY A 71 14.87 -14.68 -11.35
N PHE A 72 13.61 -14.45 -11.80
CA PHE A 72 12.42 -14.91 -11.10
C PHE A 72 12.08 -16.37 -11.37
N LEU A 73 12.44 -16.88 -12.55
CA LEU A 73 12.30 -18.28 -12.90
C LEU A 73 13.67 -18.91 -13.14
N ALA A 74 13.77 -20.21 -12.86
CA ALA A 74 14.92 -21.03 -13.26
C ALA A 74 14.58 -21.83 -14.52
N TYR A 75 15.49 -21.88 -15.50
CA TYR A 75 15.35 -22.74 -16.67
C TYR A 75 16.13 -24.03 -16.48
N ARG A 76 15.49 -25.18 -16.69
CA ARG A 76 16.11 -26.50 -16.64
C ARG A 76 16.43 -26.98 -18.06
N GLU A 77 17.71 -26.96 -18.43
CA GLU A 77 18.16 -27.38 -19.78
C GLU A 77 17.80 -28.83 -20.10
N GLY A 78 17.84 -29.74 -19.12
CA GLY A 78 17.68 -31.18 -19.33
C GLY A 78 16.27 -31.57 -19.85
N ASP A 79 15.24 -30.82 -19.53
CA ASP A 79 13.85 -31.12 -19.96
C ASP A 79 13.11 -29.91 -20.54
N GLY A 80 13.78 -28.77 -20.70
CA GLY A 80 13.24 -27.56 -21.30
C GLY A 80 12.16 -26.87 -20.46
N ARG A 81 12.09 -27.13 -19.15
CA ARG A 81 11.06 -26.58 -18.26
C ARG A 81 11.53 -25.38 -17.47
N TYR A 82 10.59 -24.49 -17.19
CA TYR A 82 10.77 -23.37 -16.29
C TYR A 82 10.23 -23.71 -14.92
N VAL A 83 10.97 -23.31 -13.89
CA VAL A 83 10.64 -23.54 -12.48
C VAL A 83 10.44 -22.20 -11.80
N LEU A 84 9.35 -22.03 -11.06
CA LEU A 84 9.24 -20.94 -10.11
C LEU A 84 9.82 -21.42 -8.76
N PRO A 85 10.98 -20.91 -8.31
CA PRO A 85 11.53 -21.24 -7.00
C PRO A 85 10.55 -20.87 -5.88
N ALA A 86 10.59 -21.60 -4.77
CA ALA A 86 9.70 -21.34 -3.63
C ALA A 86 9.82 -19.92 -3.08
N GLU A 87 11.04 -19.38 -3.06
CA GLU A 87 11.31 -18.02 -2.63
C GLU A 87 10.69 -16.98 -3.57
N ALA A 88 10.72 -17.22 -4.88
CA ALA A 88 10.06 -16.37 -5.86
C ALA A 88 8.54 -16.54 -5.82
N ALA A 89 8.04 -17.75 -5.55
CA ALA A 89 6.60 -17.99 -5.35
C ALA A 89 6.04 -17.23 -4.16
N ALA A 90 6.78 -17.14 -3.05
CA ALA A 90 6.40 -16.35 -1.88
C ALA A 90 6.25 -14.84 -2.18
N VAL A 91 6.97 -14.33 -3.19
CA VAL A 91 6.94 -12.91 -3.59
C VAL A 91 5.89 -12.64 -4.68
N LEU A 92 5.65 -13.61 -5.58
CA LEU A 92 4.90 -13.36 -6.83
C LEU A 92 3.61 -14.16 -6.97
N ALA A 93 3.41 -15.23 -6.19
CA ALA A 93 2.26 -16.14 -6.34
C ALA A 93 1.41 -16.28 -5.07
N ASP A 94 2.04 -16.28 -3.90
CA ASP A 94 1.37 -16.53 -2.62
C ASP A 94 0.94 -15.21 -1.95
N GLU A 95 -0.32 -14.85 -2.13
CA GLU A 95 -0.91 -13.64 -1.50
C GLU A 95 -1.02 -13.73 0.04
N ALA A 96 -0.86 -14.92 0.62
CA ALA A 96 -0.81 -15.08 2.08
C ALA A 96 0.61 -14.89 2.64
N SER A 97 1.63 -14.88 1.79
CA SER A 97 3.01 -14.66 2.18
C SER A 97 3.22 -13.21 2.66
N PRO A 98 3.90 -13.01 3.80
CA PRO A 98 4.28 -11.66 4.23
C PRO A 98 5.29 -10.97 3.30
N ALA A 99 5.89 -11.72 2.36
CA ALA A 99 6.82 -11.21 1.36
C ALA A 99 6.16 -10.93 -0.01
N PHE A 100 4.84 -11.10 -0.14
CA PHE A 100 4.14 -10.89 -1.41
C PHE A 100 4.22 -9.44 -1.87
N LEU A 101 4.67 -9.21 -3.12
CA LEU A 101 4.91 -7.88 -3.68
C LEU A 101 4.34 -7.68 -5.09
N ALA A 102 3.66 -8.65 -5.69
CA ALA A 102 3.12 -8.51 -7.04
C ALA A 102 2.12 -7.34 -7.19
N GLY A 103 1.45 -6.95 -6.10
CA GLY A 103 0.62 -5.73 -6.05
C GLY A 103 1.36 -4.46 -6.46
N GLY A 104 2.67 -4.35 -6.14
CA GLY A 104 3.51 -3.21 -6.55
C GLY A 104 3.67 -3.10 -8.08
N ALA A 105 3.69 -4.22 -8.79
CA ALA A 105 3.70 -4.20 -10.25
C ALA A 105 2.36 -3.71 -10.83
N THR A 106 1.26 -4.02 -10.16
CA THR A 106 -0.08 -3.51 -10.52
C THR A 106 -0.16 -1.99 -10.31
N ILE A 107 0.36 -1.46 -9.18
CA ILE A 107 0.46 0.01 -8.96
C ILE A 107 1.27 0.66 -10.08
N THR A 108 2.46 0.13 -10.39
CA THR A 108 3.35 0.68 -11.42
C THR A 108 2.70 0.72 -12.79
N ARG A 109 1.89 -0.27 -13.14
CA ARG A 109 1.06 -0.26 -14.34
C ARG A 109 0.12 0.96 -14.37
N GLY A 110 -0.54 1.24 -13.26
CA GLY A 110 -1.41 2.41 -13.12
C GLY A 110 -0.66 3.73 -13.24
N TRP A 111 0.54 3.83 -12.67
CA TRP A 111 1.39 5.01 -12.83
C TRP A 111 1.77 5.25 -14.31
N PHE A 112 2.16 4.21 -15.03
CA PHE A 112 2.50 4.33 -16.46
C PHE A 112 1.30 4.76 -17.30
N ALA A 113 0.09 4.30 -16.99
CA ALA A 113 -1.13 4.76 -17.63
C ALA A 113 -1.42 6.25 -17.36
N GLY A 114 -0.95 6.78 -16.23
CA GLY A 114 -1.14 8.17 -15.79
C GLY A 114 -0.06 9.17 -16.22
N ILE A 115 0.99 8.78 -16.95
CA ILE A 115 2.16 9.64 -17.26
C ILE A 115 1.75 10.97 -17.92
N ASP A 116 0.89 10.94 -18.93
CA ASP A 116 0.49 12.16 -19.66
C ASP A 116 -0.31 13.11 -18.76
N ARG A 117 -1.17 12.56 -17.90
CA ARG A 117 -1.93 13.33 -16.91
C ARG A 117 -0.99 13.97 -15.89
N LEU A 118 -0.04 13.20 -15.37
CA LEU A 118 0.98 13.72 -14.45
C LEU A 118 1.81 14.83 -15.09
N ALA A 119 2.24 14.68 -16.35
CA ALA A 119 2.94 15.73 -17.07
C ALA A 119 2.10 17.00 -17.22
N GLY A 120 0.78 16.87 -17.34
CA GLY A 120 -0.17 17.98 -17.28
C GLY A 120 -0.19 18.67 -15.91
N ALA A 121 -0.24 17.89 -14.84
CA ALA A 121 -0.19 18.38 -13.46
C ALA A 121 1.11 19.15 -13.16
N PHE A 122 2.26 18.66 -13.62
CA PHE A 122 3.54 19.38 -13.50
C PHE A 122 3.53 20.77 -14.15
N ARG A 123 2.78 20.94 -15.25
CA ARG A 123 2.70 22.26 -15.93
C ARG A 123 1.71 23.20 -15.25
N SER A 124 0.62 22.69 -14.73
CA SER A 124 -0.46 23.49 -14.16
C SER A 124 -0.31 23.76 -12.67
N GLY A 125 0.42 22.92 -11.95
CA GLY A 125 0.44 22.89 -10.48
C GLY A 125 -0.84 22.31 -9.87
N ALA A 126 -1.80 21.83 -10.67
CA ALA A 126 -3.02 21.22 -10.19
C ALA A 126 -2.79 19.81 -9.65
N GLY A 127 -3.59 19.40 -8.67
CA GLY A 127 -3.63 18.01 -8.24
C GLY A 127 -4.32 17.09 -9.24
N ILE A 128 -4.25 15.79 -8.99
CA ILE A 128 -5.02 14.77 -9.69
C ILE A 128 -5.92 14.12 -8.64
N PRO A 129 -7.25 14.27 -8.72
CA PRO A 129 -8.17 13.67 -7.77
C PRO A 129 -7.98 12.16 -7.67
N TRP A 130 -8.09 11.63 -6.44
CA TRP A 130 -7.90 10.20 -6.19
C TRP A 130 -8.78 9.33 -7.10
N HIS A 131 -10.06 9.68 -7.27
CA HIS A 131 -11.01 8.95 -8.10
C HIS A 131 -10.70 8.98 -9.61
N GLU A 132 -9.77 9.83 -10.05
CA GLU A 132 -9.30 9.90 -11.43
C GLU A 132 -8.04 9.07 -11.69
N GLN A 133 -7.45 8.46 -10.66
CA GLN A 133 -6.34 7.54 -10.83
C GLN A 133 -6.79 6.29 -11.61
N ASP A 134 -5.83 5.62 -12.26
CA ASP A 134 -6.11 4.34 -12.92
C ASP A 134 -6.58 3.31 -11.88
N PRO A 135 -7.60 2.48 -12.18
CA PRO A 135 -8.08 1.44 -11.25
C PRO A 135 -7.00 0.51 -10.72
N ALA A 136 -5.92 0.30 -11.47
CA ALA A 136 -4.78 -0.50 -11.03
C ALA A 136 -4.05 0.10 -9.82
N VAL A 137 -4.13 1.42 -9.62
CA VAL A 137 -3.56 2.07 -8.43
C VAL A 137 -4.28 1.59 -7.17
N PHE A 138 -5.61 1.60 -7.15
CA PHE A 138 -6.40 1.18 -5.99
C PHE A 138 -6.22 -0.30 -5.68
N GLU A 139 -6.36 -1.16 -6.69
CA GLU A 139 -6.17 -2.61 -6.57
C GLU A 139 -4.74 -2.95 -6.10
N GLY A 140 -3.76 -2.33 -6.76
CA GLY A 140 -2.36 -2.59 -6.46
C GLY A 140 -1.95 -2.10 -5.08
N THR A 141 -2.44 -0.93 -4.63
CA THR A 141 -2.16 -0.37 -3.31
C THR A 141 -2.71 -1.30 -2.22
N GLU A 142 -3.94 -1.75 -2.35
CA GLU A 142 -4.54 -2.70 -1.42
C GLU A 142 -3.71 -4.00 -1.34
N ARG A 143 -3.35 -4.60 -2.47
CA ARG A 143 -2.57 -5.84 -2.55
C ARG A 143 -1.13 -5.68 -2.07
N PHE A 144 -0.55 -4.48 -2.19
CA PHE A 144 0.81 -4.18 -1.74
C PHE A 144 0.89 -4.09 -0.21
N PHE A 145 -0.07 -3.41 0.45
CA PHE A 145 -0.05 -3.23 1.91
C PHE A 145 -0.68 -4.39 2.68
N ARG A 146 -1.59 -5.17 2.08
CA ARG A 146 -2.29 -6.29 2.74
C ARG A 146 -1.35 -7.26 3.46
N PRO A 147 -0.21 -7.74 2.89
CA PRO A 147 0.68 -8.66 3.58
C PRO A 147 1.25 -8.08 4.88
N GLY A 148 1.71 -6.84 4.85
CA GLY A 148 2.24 -6.15 6.03
C GLY A 148 1.18 -5.97 7.13
N TYR A 149 -0.02 -5.52 6.76
CA TYR A 149 -1.13 -5.38 7.72
C TYR A 149 -1.55 -6.74 8.28
N THR A 150 -1.63 -7.78 7.44
CA THR A 150 -1.99 -9.14 7.88
C THR A 150 -0.98 -9.69 8.88
N ALA A 151 0.30 -9.45 8.64
CA ALA A 151 1.37 -9.92 9.50
C ALA A 151 1.43 -9.18 10.84
N SER A 152 1.22 -7.85 10.86
CA SER A 152 1.63 -7.04 12.00
C SER A 152 0.51 -6.25 12.68
N LEU A 153 -0.58 -5.89 12.00
CA LEU A 153 -1.58 -4.96 12.55
C LEU A 153 -2.16 -5.43 13.88
N THR A 154 -2.62 -6.68 13.94
CA THR A 154 -3.32 -7.22 15.11
C THR A 154 -2.42 -8.04 16.05
N THR A 155 -1.22 -8.40 15.60
CA THR A 155 -0.25 -9.22 16.33
C THR A 155 0.84 -8.41 17.00
N GLU A 156 1.15 -7.23 16.45
CA GLU A 156 2.25 -6.38 16.91
C GLU A 156 1.80 -4.94 17.19
N TRP A 157 1.21 -4.26 16.18
CA TRP A 157 1.00 -2.82 16.25
C TRP A 157 -0.08 -2.44 17.27
N VAL A 158 -1.26 -3.01 17.21
CA VAL A 158 -2.34 -2.74 18.16
C VAL A 158 -1.97 -3.23 19.58
N PRO A 159 -1.41 -4.43 19.79
CA PRO A 159 -0.96 -4.85 21.12
C PRO A 159 0.12 -3.98 21.74
N ALA A 160 0.94 -3.30 20.93
CA ALA A 160 1.97 -2.37 21.42
C ALA A 160 1.41 -1.04 21.93
N LEU A 161 0.10 -0.77 21.74
CA LEU A 161 -0.62 0.40 22.26
C LEU A 161 -1.18 0.09 23.67
N PRO A 162 -0.64 0.67 24.75
CA PRO A 162 -1.01 0.29 26.11
C PRO A 162 -2.52 0.35 26.37
N GLY A 163 -3.12 -0.78 26.78
CA GLY A 163 -4.52 -0.92 27.16
C GLY A 163 -5.53 -0.89 26.01
N VAL A 164 -5.09 -0.67 24.75
CA VAL A 164 -6.00 -0.62 23.59
C VAL A 164 -6.56 -2.01 23.30
N ALA A 165 -5.70 -3.02 23.18
CA ALA A 165 -6.13 -4.39 22.86
C ALA A 165 -7.15 -4.93 23.87
N ASP A 166 -6.98 -4.67 25.17
CA ASP A 166 -7.92 -5.10 26.22
C ASP A 166 -9.28 -4.41 26.07
N ARG A 167 -9.31 -3.11 25.78
CA ARG A 167 -10.57 -2.39 25.55
C ARG A 167 -11.30 -2.90 24.32
N LEU A 168 -10.56 -3.15 23.22
CA LEU A 168 -11.15 -3.70 22.01
C LEU A 168 -11.72 -5.11 22.24
N ALA A 169 -11.01 -5.95 22.99
CA ALA A 169 -11.50 -7.28 23.39
C ALA A 169 -12.76 -7.20 24.27
N ALA A 170 -12.91 -6.15 25.07
CA ALA A 170 -14.09 -5.92 25.89
C ALA A 170 -15.27 -5.26 25.18
N GLY A 171 -15.18 -5.00 23.86
CA GLY A 171 -16.26 -4.40 23.09
C GLY A 171 -16.06 -2.94 22.70
N GLY A 172 -14.80 -2.49 22.66
CA GLY A 172 -14.42 -1.13 22.27
C GLY A 172 -14.80 -0.77 20.82
N ARG A 173 -14.57 0.50 20.48
CA ARG A 173 -14.95 1.08 19.18
C ARG A 173 -13.69 1.38 18.35
N ILE A 174 -13.71 1.01 17.07
CA ILE A 174 -12.62 1.21 16.13
C ILE A 174 -13.11 2.04 14.96
N ALA A 175 -12.34 3.05 14.58
CA ALA A 175 -12.46 3.74 13.30
C ALA A 175 -11.22 3.45 12.43
N ASP A 176 -11.42 3.00 11.20
CA ASP A 176 -10.41 2.89 10.15
C ASP A 176 -10.66 4.01 9.15
N VAL A 177 -9.86 5.08 9.21
CA VAL A 177 -10.06 6.33 8.45
C VAL A 177 -9.11 6.34 7.25
N GLY A 178 -9.65 6.51 6.06
CA GLY A 178 -8.98 6.21 4.80
C GLY A 178 -8.89 4.71 4.58
N CYS A 179 -9.98 3.99 4.91
CA CYS A 179 -9.98 2.52 4.94
C CYS A 179 -9.80 1.84 3.56
N GLY A 180 -9.88 2.59 2.47
CA GLY A 180 -9.74 2.06 1.11
C GLY A 180 -10.67 0.87 0.86
N HIS A 181 -10.10 -0.28 0.49
CA HIS A 181 -10.85 -1.52 0.26
C HIS A 181 -11.16 -2.32 1.54
N GLY A 182 -10.91 -1.76 2.73
CA GLY A 182 -11.35 -2.29 4.02
C GLY A 182 -10.48 -3.41 4.62
N VAL A 183 -9.25 -3.59 4.14
CA VAL A 183 -8.34 -4.66 4.62
C VAL A 183 -8.13 -4.58 6.12
N ALA A 184 -7.74 -3.42 6.63
CA ALA A 184 -7.45 -3.23 8.06
C ALA A 184 -8.72 -3.39 8.91
N ALA A 185 -9.84 -2.81 8.50
CA ALA A 185 -11.13 -2.97 9.17
C ALA A 185 -11.55 -4.45 9.27
N ILE A 186 -11.34 -5.25 8.20
CA ILE A 186 -11.63 -6.70 8.19
C ILE A 186 -10.71 -7.45 9.17
N LEU A 187 -9.41 -7.15 9.19
CA LEU A 187 -8.45 -7.77 10.10
C LEU A 187 -8.79 -7.45 11.56
N LEU A 188 -9.10 -6.19 11.87
CA LEU A 188 -9.49 -5.73 13.20
C LEU A 188 -10.80 -6.37 13.67
N ALA A 189 -11.81 -6.46 12.79
CA ALA A 189 -13.08 -7.12 13.12
C ALA A 189 -12.95 -8.62 13.40
N ARG A 190 -11.98 -9.29 12.76
CA ARG A 190 -11.66 -10.70 13.04
C ARG A 190 -10.93 -10.86 14.38
N ALA A 191 -9.94 -10.02 14.64
CA ALA A 191 -9.11 -10.10 15.85
C ALA A 191 -9.91 -9.70 17.11
N TYR A 192 -10.83 -8.74 16.98
CA TYR A 192 -11.64 -8.21 18.09
C TYR A 192 -13.14 -8.42 17.83
N PRO A 193 -13.65 -9.66 18.02
CA PRO A 193 -15.01 -10.01 17.65
C PRO A 193 -16.09 -9.29 18.46
N GLN A 194 -15.78 -8.70 19.60
CA GLN A 194 -16.71 -7.90 20.41
C GLN A 194 -16.68 -6.40 20.03
N ALA A 195 -15.62 -5.93 19.40
CA ALA A 195 -15.49 -4.53 19.01
C ALA A 195 -16.47 -4.12 17.91
N SER A 196 -16.93 -2.89 17.93
CA SER A 196 -17.63 -2.28 16.81
C SER A 196 -16.62 -1.61 15.87
N VAL A 197 -16.67 -1.96 14.58
CA VAL A 197 -15.67 -1.50 13.59
C VAL A 197 -16.36 -0.65 12.54
N HIS A 198 -15.80 0.54 12.30
CA HIS A 198 -16.27 1.51 11.33
C HIS A 198 -15.12 1.81 10.33
N GLY A 199 -15.40 1.75 9.04
CA GLY A 199 -14.48 2.14 7.99
C GLY A 199 -14.99 3.38 7.28
N TYR A 200 -14.15 4.39 7.14
CA TYR A 200 -14.46 5.65 6.49
C TYR A 200 -13.49 5.92 5.35
N ASP A 201 -14.01 6.29 4.20
CA ASP A 201 -13.21 6.72 3.06
C ASP A 201 -14.04 7.71 2.22
N PHE A 202 -13.42 8.73 1.66
CA PHE A 202 -14.14 9.67 0.81
C PHE A 202 -14.42 9.13 -0.60
N HIS A 203 -13.75 8.04 -1.00
CA HIS A 203 -13.90 7.42 -2.31
C HIS A 203 -14.98 6.34 -2.31
N ASP A 204 -16.17 6.69 -2.82
CA ASP A 204 -17.35 5.81 -2.81
C ASP A 204 -17.10 4.42 -3.41
N ARG A 205 -16.33 4.34 -4.51
CA ARG A 205 -16.00 3.05 -5.13
C ARG A 205 -15.17 2.17 -4.20
N SER A 206 -14.21 2.73 -3.44
CA SER A 206 -13.44 1.98 -2.44
C SER A 206 -14.37 1.43 -1.36
N ILE A 207 -15.32 2.21 -0.88
CA ILE A 207 -16.32 1.78 0.11
C ILE A 207 -17.20 0.63 -0.43
N GLN A 208 -17.58 0.68 -1.70
CA GLN A 208 -18.32 -0.43 -2.33
C GLN A 208 -17.50 -1.73 -2.35
N VAL A 209 -16.21 -1.64 -2.71
CA VAL A 209 -15.28 -2.78 -2.67
C VAL A 209 -15.09 -3.29 -1.25
N ALA A 210 -14.90 -2.40 -0.26
CA ALA A 210 -14.74 -2.77 1.14
C ALA A 210 -15.97 -3.55 1.67
N ARG A 211 -17.18 -3.09 1.35
CA ARG A 211 -18.44 -3.82 1.68
C ARG A 211 -18.49 -5.20 1.04
N GLN A 212 -18.09 -5.31 -0.22
CA GLN A 212 -18.04 -6.59 -0.93
C GLN A 212 -17.02 -7.54 -0.29
N GLN A 213 -15.81 -7.07 0.01
CA GLN A 213 -14.77 -7.88 0.66
C GLN A 213 -15.19 -8.32 2.06
N ALA A 214 -15.79 -7.44 2.87
CA ALA A 214 -16.33 -7.80 4.17
C ALA A 214 -17.44 -8.85 4.06
N GLY A 215 -18.32 -8.74 3.06
CA GLY A 215 -19.33 -9.77 2.76
C GLY A 215 -18.71 -11.14 2.44
N GLN A 216 -17.69 -11.18 1.56
CA GLN A 216 -16.95 -12.40 1.22
C GLN A 216 -16.21 -12.99 2.43
N ALA A 217 -15.77 -12.15 3.35
CA ALA A 217 -15.13 -12.55 4.60
C ALA A 217 -16.12 -13.01 5.69
N GLY A 218 -17.43 -12.98 5.44
CA GLY A 218 -18.48 -13.31 6.42
C GLY A 218 -18.69 -12.21 7.48
N LEU A 219 -18.22 -10.98 7.23
CA LEU A 219 -18.25 -9.85 8.16
C LEU A 219 -19.15 -8.69 7.71
N GLY A 220 -19.97 -8.88 6.66
CA GLY A 220 -20.77 -7.82 6.06
C GLY A 220 -21.78 -7.13 6.98
N GLY A 221 -22.20 -7.79 8.07
CA GLY A 221 -23.07 -7.20 9.11
C GLY A 221 -22.30 -6.68 10.35
N ARG A 222 -20.97 -6.84 10.37
CA ARG A 222 -20.12 -6.56 11.52
C ARG A 222 -19.31 -5.25 11.38
N ILE A 223 -19.11 -4.79 10.15
CA ILE A 223 -18.34 -3.60 9.85
C ILE A 223 -19.26 -2.60 9.17
N GLN A 224 -19.28 -1.37 9.66
CA GLN A 224 -20.01 -0.27 9.04
C GLN A 224 -19.04 0.51 8.14
N PHE A 225 -19.29 0.49 6.83
CA PHE A 225 -18.50 1.28 5.88
C PHE A 225 -19.31 2.44 5.36
N GLU A 226 -18.76 3.65 5.46
CA GLU A 226 -19.42 4.89 5.05
C GLU A 226 -18.52 5.77 4.20
N THR A 227 -19.09 6.40 3.17
CA THR A 227 -18.37 7.37 2.34
C THR A 227 -18.35 8.71 3.07
N LEU A 228 -17.27 8.98 3.80
CA LEU A 228 -17.06 10.19 4.60
C LEU A 228 -15.60 10.64 4.52
N ASP A 229 -15.42 11.95 4.64
CA ASP A 229 -14.10 12.57 4.70
C ASP A 229 -13.44 12.38 6.08
N ALA A 230 -12.11 12.41 6.13
CA ALA A 230 -11.32 12.25 7.36
C ALA A 230 -11.58 13.34 8.42
N THR A 231 -12.28 14.42 8.07
CA THR A 231 -12.66 15.53 8.97
C THR A 231 -14.13 15.52 9.35
N SER A 232 -14.94 14.56 8.89
CA SER A 232 -16.40 14.63 8.98
C SER A 232 -17.09 13.37 9.51
N TYR A 233 -16.34 12.29 9.80
CA TYR A 233 -16.94 11.08 10.39
C TYR A 233 -17.43 11.32 11.82
N PRO A 234 -18.40 10.52 12.36
CA PRO A 234 -18.95 10.71 13.70
C PRO A 234 -17.89 10.71 14.80
N ALA A 235 -17.99 11.68 15.73
CA ALA A 235 -17.11 11.79 16.89
C ALA A 235 -17.68 10.99 18.06
N ASP A 236 -17.65 9.66 17.95
CA ASP A 236 -18.42 8.74 18.78
C ASP A 236 -17.66 8.11 19.96
N GLY A 237 -16.48 8.62 20.30
CA GLY A 237 -15.66 8.10 21.40
C GLY A 237 -14.98 6.78 21.03
N PHE A 238 -14.12 6.79 20.02
CA PHE A 238 -13.35 5.62 19.58
C PHE A 238 -12.21 5.29 20.54
N ASP A 239 -12.05 4.02 20.86
CA ASP A 239 -10.90 3.50 21.61
C ASP A 239 -9.64 3.42 20.75
N LEU A 240 -9.84 3.20 19.44
CA LEU A 240 -8.78 3.16 18.44
C LEU A 240 -9.25 3.86 17.17
N ILE A 241 -8.47 4.80 16.68
CA ILE A 241 -8.58 5.36 15.33
C ILE A 241 -7.33 4.97 14.56
N CYS A 242 -7.49 4.37 13.40
CA CYS A 242 -6.41 3.99 12.49
C CYS A 242 -6.34 4.99 11.33
N LEU A 243 -5.13 5.47 11.03
CA LEU A 243 -4.75 6.19 9.82
C LEU A 243 -3.56 5.41 9.23
N LEU A 244 -3.84 4.49 8.29
CA LEU A 244 -2.86 3.55 7.77
C LEU A 244 -2.52 3.91 6.33
N ASP A 245 -1.29 4.40 6.13
CA ASP A 245 -0.80 4.94 4.85
C ASP A 245 -1.79 5.95 4.23
N THR A 246 -2.33 6.84 5.08
CA THR A 246 -3.43 7.75 4.73
C THR A 246 -3.11 9.21 5.01
N LEU A 247 -2.45 9.52 6.13
CA LEU A 247 -2.29 10.90 6.61
C LEU A 247 -1.54 11.77 5.59
N HIS A 248 -0.52 11.23 4.93
CA HIS A 248 0.27 11.94 3.93
C HIS A 248 -0.48 12.22 2.61
N ASP A 249 -1.58 11.51 2.36
CA ASP A 249 -2.43 11.66 1.17
C ASP A 249 -3.58 12.66 1.38
N LEU A 250 -3.77 13.15 2.63
CA LEU A 250 -4.83 14.10 2.94
C LEU A 250 -4.47 15.52 2.51
N GLY A 251 -5.46 16.25 2.00
CA GLY A 251 -5.31 17.67 1.69
C GLY A 251 -5.11 18.55 2.93
N ASP A 252 -5.75 18.19 4.06
CA ASP A 252 -5.59 18.85 5.35
C ASP A 252 -5.36 17.83 6.47
N PRO A 253 -4.13 17.32 6.61
CA PRO A 253 -3.79 16.36 7.65
C PRO A 253 -3.91 16.92 9.07
N ALA A 254 -3.74 18.24 9.25
CA ALA A 254 -3.90 18.88 10.55
C ALA A 254 -5.36 18.86 11.01
N ALA A 255 -6.30 19.21 10.13
CA ALA A 255 -7.72 19.13 10.42
C ALA A 255 -8.17 17.68 10.67
N ALA A 256 -7.65 16.71 9.93
CA ALA A 256 -7.94 15.30 10.14
C ALA A 256 -7.47 14.81 11.52
N LEU A 257 -6.26 15.17 11.95
CA LEU A 257 -5.76 14.84 13.30
C LEU A 257 -6.54 15.56 14.39
N ALA A 258 -6.92 16.83 14.20
CA ALA A 258 -7.76 17.57 15.16
C ALA A 258 -9.15 16.90 15.28
N HIS A 259 -9.73 16.42 14.17
CA HIS A 259 -10.98 15.67 14.19
C HIS A 259 -10.81 14.31 14.90
N ALA A 260 -9.75 13.57 14.59
CA ALA A 260 -9.44 12.31 15.24
C ALA A 260 -9.33 12.48 16.76
N ARG A 261 -8.60 13.52 17.22
CA ARG A 261 -8.51 13.84 18.66
C ARG A 261 -9.85 14.08 19.31
N LYS A 262 -10.75 14.80 18.63
CA LYS A 262 -12.12 15.04 19.13
C LYS A 262 -12.96 13.76 19.16
N ALA A 263 -12.72 12.85 18.22
CA ALA A 263 -13.49 11.61 18.07
C ALA A 263 -13.03 10.49 19.01
N LEU A 264 -11.87 10.63 19.68
CA LEU A 264 -11.37 9.65 20.63
C LEU A 264 -12.17 9.60 21.91
N ALA A 265 -12.25 8.41 22.50
CA ALA A 265 -12.55 8.22 23.90
C ALA A 265 -11.43 8.82 24.79
N PRO A 266 -11.70 9.14 26.09
CA PRO A 266 -10.69 9.76 26.96
C PRO A 266 -9.33 9.03 27.01
N ASP A 267 -9.36 7.68 26.99
CA ASP A 267 -8.17 6.83 27.01
C ASP A 267 -7.85 6.23 25.63
N GLY A 268 -8.48 6.72 24.58
CA GLY A 268 -8.30 6.25 23.20
C GLY A 268 -6.92 6.57 22.64
N ALA A 269 -6.58 5.93 21.53
CA ALA A 269 -5.35 6.17 20.80
C ALA A 269 -5.60 6.29 19.30
N VAL A 270 -4.79 7.12 18.64
CA VAL A 270 -4.64 7.06 17.18
C VAL A 270 -3.42 6.24 16.84
N LEU A 271 -3.58 5.23 16.01
CA LEU A 271 -2.53 4.48 15.35
C LEU A 271 -2.29 5.08 13.97
N VAL A 272 -1.14 5.73 13.80
CA VAL A 272 -0.72 6.27 12.51
C VAL A 272 0.37 5.36 11.95
N VAL A 273 0.16 4.85 10.76
CA VAL A 273 1.17 4.09 10.01
C VAL A 273 1.45 4.87 8.73
N GLU A 274 2.70 5.21 8.51
CA GLU A 274 3.13 6.05 7.39
C GLU A 274 4.38 5.47 6.72
N PRO A 275 4.72 5.87 5.50
CA PRO A 275 5.97 5.46 4.88
C PRO A 275 7.19 5.71 5.78
N ASN A 276 8.11 4.75 5.83
CA ASN A 276 9.31 4.85 6.64
C ASN A 276 10.30 5.87 6.04
N ALA A 277 10.16 7.11 6.43
CA ALA A 277 11.00 8.22 6.04
C ALA A 277 11.78 8.77 7.24
N ALA A 278 12.98 9.28 6.98
CA ALA A 278 13.74 10.04 7.96
C ALA A 278 13.29 11.51 7.98
N ASP A 279 13.59 12.21 9.07
CA ASP A 279 13.36 13.65 9.17
C ASP A 279 14.37 14.46 8.33
N ASP A 280 15.52 13.87 8.05
CA ASP A 280 16.58 14.49 7.25
C ASP A 280 16.45 14.13 5.76
N TYR A 281 16.46 15.17 4.92
CA TYR A 281 16.30 15.02 3.46
C TYR A 281 17.45 14.21 2.83
N ALA A 282 18.69 14.39 3.26
CA ALA A 282 19.83 13.65 2.71
C ALA A 282 19.78 12.18 3.11
N ALA A 283 19.32 11.88 4.33
CA ALA A 283 19.09 10.50 4.78
C ALA A 283 17.98 9.82 3.93
N ASN A 284 16.91 10.53 3.62
CA ASN A 284 15.87 10.02 2.71
C ASN A 284 16.42 9.71 1.32
N LEU A 285 17.25 10.59 0.74
CA LEU A 285 17.87 10.36 -0.57
C LEU A 285 18.84 9.16 -0.57
N ALA A 286 19.44 8.84 0.58
CA ALA A 286 20.35 7.69 0.73
C ALA A 286 19.63 6.35 0.96
N SER A 287 18.33 6.35 1.20
CA SER A 287 17.53 5.14 1.39
C SER A 287 17.53 4.27 0.13
N PRO A 288 17.66 2.94 0.25
CA PRO A 288 17.55 2.03 -0.89
C PRO A 288 16.22 2.13 -1.63
N LEU A 289 15.15 2.53 -0.94
CA LEU A 289 13.79 2.68 -1.49
C LEU A 289 13.49 4.11 -1.94
N ALA A 290 14.42 5.07 -1.78
CA ALA A 290 14.19 6.49 -2.07
C ALA A 290 13.56 6.73 -3.45
N ALA A 291 14.15 6.15 -4.50
CA ALA A 291 13.67 6.35 -5.86
C ALA A 291 12.22 5.87 -6.05
N LEU A 292 11.86 4.74 -5.45
CA LEU A 292 10.50 4.20 -5.48
C LEU A 292 9.54 5.07 -4.68
N SER A 293 9.92 5.47 -3.46
CA SER A 293 9.08 6.27 -2.57
C SER A 293 8.80 7.67 -3.12
N TYR A 294 9.82 8.34 -3.69
CA TYR A 294 9.62 9.63 -4.36
C TYR A 294 8.80 9.51 -5.65
N ALA A 295 8.93 8.39 -6.39
CA ALA A 295 8.06 8.12 -7.54
C ALA A 295 6.60 7.91 -7.10
N ALA A 296 6.34 7.11 -6.07
CA ALA A 296 5.01 6.92 -5.48
C ALA A 296 4.41 8.25 -5.03
N SER A 297 5.19 9.04 -4.27
CA SER A 297 4.78 10.36 -3.82
C SER A 297 4.39 11.28 -4.99
N THR A 298 5.15 11.23 -6.09
CA THR A 298 4.93 12.07 -7.27
C THR A 298 3.72 11.63 -8.09
N PHE A 299 3.52 10.33 -8.28
CA PHE A 299 2.42 9.79 -9.07
C PHE A 299 1.08 9.77 -8.32
N GLN A 300 1.12 9.61 -7.00
CA GLN A 300 -0.04 9.23 -6.20
C GLN A 300 -0.32 10.22 -5.07
N CYS A 301 0.56 10.31 -4.08
CA CYS A 301 0.29 11.02 -2.83
C CYS A 301 0.18 12.54 -3.02
N THR A 302 1.21 13.16 -3.62
CA THR A 302 1.23 14.62 -3.84
C THR A 302 0.08 15.09 -4.73
N PRO A 303 -0.19 14.48 -5.91
CA PRO A 303 -1.32 14.89 -6.72
C PRO A 303 -2.67 14.69 -6.03
N ALA A 304 -2.85 13.61 -5.27
CA ALA A 304 -4.10 13.33 -4.56
C ALA A 304 -4.36 14.38 -3.47
N ALA A 305 -3.35 14.71 -2.67
CA ALA A 305 -3.45 15.74 -1.64
C ALA A 305 -3.71 17.14 -2.21
N LEU A 306 -2.99 17.52 -3.28
CA LEU A 306 -3.19 18.81 -3.97
C LEU A 306 -4.59 18.97 -4.57
N ALA A 307 -5.27 17.88 -4.90
CA ALA A 307 -6.64 17.91 -5.42
C ALA A 307 -7.73 18.03 -4.34
N GLN A 308 -7.36 17.93 -3.07
CA GLN A 308 -8.28 18.04 -1.93
C GLN A 308 -8.25 19.46 -1.33
N PRO A 309 -9.31 19.87 -0.58
CA PRO A 309 -9.28 21.11 0.20
C PRO A 309 -8.06 21.13 1.15
N GLY A 310 -7.41 22.28 1.27
CA GLY A 310 -6.17 22.43 2.05
C GLY A 310 -4.90 22.28 1.22
N GLY A 311 -4.80 21.22 0.43
CA GLY A 311 -3.69 21.02 -0.53
C GLY A 311 -2.29 21.01 0.08
N VAL A 312 -2.13 20.54 1.34
CA VAL A 312 -0.84 20.57 2.07
C VAL A 312 0.20 19.66 1.42
N ALA A 313 -0.21 18.51 0.89
CA ALA A 313 0.65 17.59 0.15
C ALA A 313 1.94 17.22 0.89
N LEU A 314 1.84 16.57 2.05
CA LEU A 314 2.97 16.08 2.83
C LEU A 314 3.90 15.18 2.01
N GLY A 315 3.30 14.34 1.14
CA GLY A 315 4.03 13.34 0.37
C GLY A 315 4.56 12.18 1.22
N ALA A 316 4.97 11.12 0.55
CA ALA A 316 5.38 9.86 1.18
C ALA A 316 6.72 9.93 1.96
N GLN A 317 7.33 11.10 2.10
CA GLN A 317 8.65 11.27 2.76
C GLN A 317 8.60 12.34 3.85
N ALA A 318 7.46 12.47 4.55
CA ALA A 318 7.26 13.48 5.58
C ALA A 318 7.99 13.17 6.88
N GLY A 319 8.48 12.09 7.22
CA GLY A 319 9.20 11.78 8.46
C GLY A 319 8.42 11.98 9.77
N PRO A 320 8.86 11.34 10.87
CA PRO A 320 8.15 11.40 12.15
C PRO A 320 8.07 12.80 12.78
N ALA A 321 9.08 13.67 12.56
CA ALA A 321 9.05 15.01 13.13
C ALA A 321 7.95 15.90 12.54
N ALA A 322 7.70 15.80 11.23
CA ALA A 322 6.60 16.52 10.59
C ALA A 322 5.24 16.04 11.11
N ILE A 323 5.06 14.72 11.27
CA ILE A 323 3.84 14.14 11.83
C ILE A 323 3.66 14.53 13.30
N ARG A 324 4.74 14.57 14.08
CA ARG A 324 4.72 15.05 15.47
C ARG A 324 4.22 16.49 15.53
N GLN A 325 4.75 17.39 14.69
CA GLN A 325 4.31 18.78 14.68
C GLN A 325 2.81 18.89 14.40
N LEU A 326 2.29 18.15 13.43
CA LEU A 326 0.86 18.10 13.14
C LEU A 326 0.04 17.58 14.34
N ALA A 327 0.55 16.57 15.05
CA ALA A 327 -0.09 16.02 16.24
C ALA A 327 -0.11 17.03 17.39
N ASP A 328 1.00 17.73 17.63
CA ASP A 328 1.12 18.77 18.67
C ASP A 328 0.15 19.93 18.36
N ASP A 329 0.08 20.39 17.10
CA ASP A 329 -0.84 21.44 16.64
C ASP A 329 -2.32 21.01 16.76
N ALA A 330 -2.61 19.71 16.58
CA ALA A 330 -3.94 19.13 16.80
C ALA A 330 -4.27 18.91 18.29
N GLY A 331 -3.34 19.18 19.21
CA GLY A 331 -3.52 19.12 20.65
C GLY A 331 -3.33 17.74 21.27
N PHE A 332 -2.66 16.81 20.60
CA PHE A 332 -2.21 15.56 21.22
C PHE A 332 -1.06 15.86 22.20
N SER A 333 -1.13 15.26 23.38
CA SER A 333 -0.13 15.50 24.44
C SER A 333 0.98 14.43 24.46
N ARG A 334 0.75 13.29 23.82
CA ARG A 334 1.69 12.16 23.76
C ARG A 334 1.84 11.68 22.33
N PHE A 335 3.07 11.61 21.89
CA PHE A 335 3.49 11.06 20.60
C PHE A 335 4.60 10.04 20.84
N ARG A 336 4.45 8.84 20.32
CA ARG A 336 5.44 7.78 20.47
C ARG A 336 5.60 7.00 19.16
N GLN A 337 6.83 6.80 18.72
CA GLN A 337 7.12 5.79 17.71
C GLN A 337 7.04 4.41 18.38
N VAL A 338 6.15 3.57 17.89
CA VAL A 338 5.88 2.23 18.42
C VAL A 338 6.90 1.24 17.87
N THR A 339 7.03 1.20 16.55
CA THR A 339 7.96 0.35 15.82
C THR A 339 8.20 0.92 14.43
N GLN A 340 9.02 0.24 13.64
CA GLN A 340 9.19 0.51 12.20
C GLN A 340 9.47 -0.79 11.45
N THR A 341 9.08 -0.82 10.18
CA THR A 341 9.42 -1.85 9.20
C THR A 341 10.30 -1.24 8.11
N PRO A 342 10.82 -2.00 7.16
CA PRO A 342 11.51 -1.41 6.01
C PRO A 342 10.68 -0.39 5.22
N VAL A 343 9.36 -0.52 5.23
CA VAL A 343 8.43 0.29 4.42
C VAL A 343 7.57 1.26 5.24
N ASN A 344 7.33 1.00 6.53
CA ASN A 344 6.45 1.81 7.37
C ASN A 344 7.11 2.21 8.70
N VAL A 345 6.75 3.40 9.18
CA VAL A 345 6.88 3.81 10.58
C VAL A 345 5.50 3.73 11.25
N VAL A 346 5.47 3.26 12.48
CA VAL A 346 4.25 3.06 13.29
C VAL A 346 4.29 4.00 14.49
N LEU A 347 3.28 4.86 14.60
CA LEU A 347 3.21 5.94 15.57
C LEU A 347 1.93 5.84 16.41
N GLU A 348 2.04 6.18 17.68
CA GLU A 348 0.91 6.30 18.61
C GLU A 348 0.72 7.76 18.99
N LEU A 349 -0.52 8.26 18.86
CA LEU A 349 -0.91 9.57 19.37
C LEU A 349 -1.97 9.40 20.45
N ARG A 350 -1.86 10.17 21.56
CA ARG A 350 -2.89 10.21 22.61
C ARG A 350 -3.22 11.64 23.02
N PRO A 351 -4.46 11.85 23.49
CA PRO A 351 -4.92 13.12 24.06
C PRO A 351 -4.01 13.68 25.14
#